data_020f8fa4ef29da0ea65aa7a878102b6b
#
_entry.id   020f8fa4ef29da0ea65aa7a878102b6b
#
_cell.length_a   1.000
_cell.length_b   1.000
_cell.length_c   1.000
_cell.angle_alpha   90.00
_cell.angle_beta   90.00
_cell.angle_gamma   90.00
#
_symmetry.space_group_name_H-M   'P 1'
#
loop_
_entity.id
_entity.type
_entity.pdbx_description
1 polymer ?
#
loop_
_entity_poly.entity_id
_entity_poly.type
_entity_poly.pdbx_seq_one_letter_code
_entity_poly.pdbx_strand_id
1 'polypeptide(L)'
;RDRSVSRGLGDVYKRQILDLGLTLEYLETHGVTVIGYGTSELPAFYTRKSGFGVDYELDTPEQLAKAFHVKRELGLRGGLLVTNPIPEEYSMDKEVIDKAIAEAVEDAKKDGIHGKATTPYLLAKIKDLTGGDSLDSNIQLVFNNARLGAAAAVELSKLEK
;
A
#
# COMPACT_ATOMS: atom_id res chain seq x y z
N ARG A 1 28.32 2.37 21.28
CA ARG A 1 27.50 3.45 21.85
C ARG A 1 26.13 3.36 21.27
N ASP A 2 25.39 2.57 21.97
CA ASP A 2 24.05 2.16 21.62
C ASP A 2 23.08 3.33 21.84
N ARG A 3 22.33 3.69 20.84
CA ARG A 3 21.31 4.74 20.95
C ARG A 3 19.96 4.21 20.56
N SER A 4 19.24 3.83 21.55
CA SER A 4 17.80 4.06 21.74
C SER A 4 17.01 4.58 20.51
N VAL A 5 16.96 3.80 19.45
CA VAL A 5 15.98 3.98 18.36
C VAL A 5 14.69 3.19 18.66
N SER A 6 14.65 2.50 19.79
CA SER A 6 13.58 1.53 20.07
C SER A 6 12.32 2.09 20.73
N ARG A 7 12.23 3.40 21.04
CA ARG A 7 11.03 3.97 21.66
C ARG A 7 9.94 4.44 20.67
N GLY A 8 10.28 4.64 19.40
CA GLY A 8 9.32 5.01 18.37
C GLY A 8 8.73 3.83 17.59
N LEU A 9 9.48 2.74 17.45
CA LEU A 9 9.08 1.56 16.69
C LEU A 9 7.93 0.76 17.33
N GLY A 10 7.78 0.84 18.65
CA GLY A 10 6.73 0.12 19.37
C GLY A 10 5.32 0.68 19.15
N ASP A 11 5.19 1.98 18.88
CA ASP A 11 3.89 2.62 18.70
C ASP A 11 3.43 2.62 17.22
N VAL A 12 4.36 2.56 16.30
CA VAL A 12 4.06 2.52 14.86
C VAL A 12 3.62 1.12 14.44
N TYR A 13 4.16 0.07 15.02
CA TYR A 13 3.71 -1.32 14.80
C TYR A 13 2.27 -1.59 15.25
N LYS A 14 1.70 -0.72 16.08
CA LYS A 14 0.33 -0.89 16.58
C LYS A 14 -0.77 -0.49 15.60
N ARG A 15 -0.45 0.12 14.46
CA ARG A 15 -1.48 0.72 13.61
C ARG A 15 -1.61 0.17 12.20
N GLN A 16 -0.65 -0.65 11.72
CA GLN A 16 -0.69 -1.12 10.32
C GLN A 16 0.07 -2.44 10.15
N ILE A 17 -0.38 -3.27 9.19
CA ILE A 17 0.32 -4.50 8.76
C ILE A 17 1.73 -4.18 8.26
N LEU A 18 1.93 -2.99 7.69
CA LEU A 18 3.20 -2.41 7.26
C LEU A 18 3.34 -1.02 7.86
N ASP A 19 4.57 -0.64 8.23
CA ASP A 19 4.90 0.73 8.60
C ASP A 19 4.97 1.58 7.32
N LEU A 20 3.86 2.27 7.02
CA LEU A 20 3.76 3.09 5.81
C LEU A 20 4.74 4.27 5.84
N GLY A 21 4.96 4.89 7.01
CA GLY A 21 5.89 6.00 7.15
C GLY A 21 7.31 5.59 6.82
N LEU A 22 7.82 4.52 7.45
CA LEU A 22 9.15 3.99 7.15
C LEU A 22 9.26 3.49 5.70
N THR A 23 8.18 2.94 5.14
CA THR A 23 8.16 2.51 3.74
C THR A 23 8.33 3.70 2.80
N LEU A 24 7.62 4.81 3.05
CA LEU A 24 7.74 6.03 2.25
C LEU A 24 9.14 6.64 2.35
N GLU A 25 9.71 6.75 3.56
CA GLU A 25 11.09 7.22 3.77
C GLU A 25 12.12 6.35 3.03
N TYR A 26 11.93 5.04 3.03
CA TYR A 26 12.77 4.10 2.29
C TYR A 26 12.67 4.33 0.78
N LEU A 27 11.46 4.49 0.25
CA LEU A 27 11.22 4.73 -1.17
C LEU A 27 11.81 6.08 -1.61
N GLU A 28 11.64 7.13 -0.81
CA GLU A 28 12.23 8.44 -1.06
C GLU A 28 13.76 8.37 -1.12
N THR A 29 14.39 7.71 -0.14
CA THR A 29 15.83 7.51 -0.10
C THR A 29 16.36 6.79 -1.35
N HIS A 30 15.56 5.92 -1.96
CA HIS A 30 15.90 5.19 -3.19
C HIS A 30 15.44 5.88 -4.47
N GLY A 31 14.90 7.09 -4.39
CA GLY A 31 14.43 7.86 -5.53
C GLY A 31 13.25 7.22 -6.25
N VAL A 32 12.40 6.48 -5.52
CA VAL A 32 11.17 5.89 -6.05
C VAL A 32 10.03 6.87 -5.82
N THR A 33 9.51 7.43 -6.90
CA THR A 33 8.35 8.33 -6.85
C THR A 33 7.07 7.57 -6.52
N VAL A 34 6.30 8.09 -5.58
CA VAL A 34 5.00 7.54 -5.15
C VAL A 34 3.88 8.34 -5.78
N ILE A 35 3.09 7.69 -6.61
CA ILE A 35 1.95 8.29 -7.34
C ILE A 35 0.66 7.75 -6.78
N GLY A 36 -0.26 8.65 -6.39
CA GLY A 36 -1.64 8.30 -6.07
C GLY A 36 -2.50 8.32 -7.34
N TYR A 37 -3.25 7.27 -7.59
CA TYR A 37 -4.21 7.23 -8.68
C TYR A 37 -5.57 7.70 -8.19
N GLY A 38 -5.97 8.92 -8.62
CA GLY A 38 -7.19 9.58 -8.15
C GLY A 38 -7.18 9.86 -6.64
N THR A 39 -6.00 10.08 -6.07
CA THR A 39 -5.86 10.38 -4.65
C THR A 39 -4.54 11.10 -4.36
N SER A 40 -4.60 12.12 -3.51
CA SER A 40 -3.43 12.81 -2.96
C SER A 40 -2.90 12.17 -1.67
N GLU A 41 -3.60 11.14 -1.17
CA GLU A 41 -3.26 10.44 0.07
C GLU A 41 -2.93 8.96 -0.22
N LEU A 42 -1.89 8.44 0.44
CA LEU A 42 -1.51 7.03 0.35
C LEU A 42 -2.63 6.16 0.93
N PRO A 43 -3.21 5.22 0.16
CA PRO A 43 -4.20 4.31 0.70
C PRO A 43 -3.58 3.27 1.66
N ALA A 44 -4.35 2.82 2.65
CA ALA A 44 -3.91 1.92 3.71
C ALA A 44 -4.50 0.50 3.57
N PHE A 45 -4.38 -0.10 2.39
CA PHE A 45 -4.78 -1.46 2.05
C PHE A 45 -6.30 -1.70 2.19
N TYR A 46 -6.84 -1.77 3.40
CA TYR A 46 -8.27 -1.95 3.66
C TYR A 46 -9.08 -0.66 3.70
N THR A 47 -8.40 0.48 3.80
CA THR A 47 -9.00 1.81 3.85
C THR A 47 -8.40 2.71 2.78
N ARG A 48 -9.20 3.68 2.34
CA ARG A 48 -8.77 4.62 1.29
C ARG A 48 -7.76 5.67 1.77
N LYS A 49 -7.62 5.83 3.09
CA LYS A 49 -6.81 6.89 3.71
C LYS A 49 -5.90 6.32 4.79
N SER A 50 -4.66 6.80 4.83
CA SER A 50 -3.66 6.43 5.83
C SER A 50 -3.19 7.59 6.71
N GLY A 51 -3.43 8.84 6.29
CA GLY A 51 -2.85 10.03 6.89
C GLY A 51 -1.51 10.46 6.30
N PHE A 52 -0.97 9.72 5.31
CA PHE A 52 0.27 10.05 4.60
C PHE A 52 -0.04 10.55 3.19
N GLY A 53 0.68 11.57 2.72
CA GLY A 53 0.59 12.07 1.35
C GLY A 53 1.33 11.17 0.35
N VAL A 54 1.08 11.43 -0.93
CA VAL A 54 1.86 10.91 -2.06
C VAL A 54 2.62 12.04 -2.72
N ASP A 55 3.63 11.72 -3.56
CA ASP A 55 4.41 12.77 -4.25
C ASP A 55 3.59 13.49 -5.33
N TYR A 56 2.81 12.73 -6.09
CA TYR A 56 1.96 13.24 -7.17
C TYR A 56 0.64 12.50 -7.23
N GLU A 57 -0.43 13.22 -7.63
CA GLU A 57 -1.72 12.65 -7.97
C GLU A 57 -1.88 12.63 -9.48
N LEU A 58 -2.26 11.48 -10.04
CA LEU A 58 -2.61 11.31 -11.45
C LEU A 58 -3.96 10.59 -11.56
N ASP A 59 -4.81 11.08 -12.48
CA ASP A 59 -6.20 10.67 -12.52
C ASP A 59 -6.52 9.69 -13.64
N THR A 60 -5.62 9.56 -14.62
CA THR A 60 -5.90 8.73 -15.79
C THR A 60 -4.75 7.76 -16.12
N PRO A 61 -5.07 6.61 -16.75
CA PRO A 61 -4.06 5.66 -17.20
C PRO A 61 -3.10 6.27 -18.23
N GLU A 62 -3.54 7.23 -19.04
CA GLU A 62 -2.72 7.96 -20.01
C GLU A 62 -1.65 8.80 -19.31
N GLN A 63 -2.00 9.48 -18.21
CA GLN A 63 -1.04 10.24 -17.41
C GLN A 63 0.02 9.32 -16.80
N LEU A 64 -0.39 8.16 -16.28
CA LEU A 64 0.53 7.15 -15.74
C LEU A 64 1.49 6.65 -16.82
N ALA A 65 0.94 6.27 -17.98
CA ALA A 65 1.72 5.81 -19.12
C ALA A 65 2.73 6.86 -19.58
N LYS A 66 2.30 8.12 -19.69
CA LYS A 66 3.16 9.25 -20.07
C LYS A 66 4.28 9.49 -19.05
N ALA A 67 3.97 9.48 -17.76
CA ALA A 67 4.98 9.64 -16.71
C ALA A 67 6.05 8.56 -16.78
N PHE A 68 5.64 7.30 -16.98
CA PHE A 68 6.56 6.18 -17.15
C PHE A 68 7.37 6.26 -18.43
N HIS A 69 6.74 6.61 -19.56
CA HIS A 69 7.40 6.77 -20.86
C HIS A 69 8.49 7.85 -20.79
N VAL A 70 8.17 9.06 -20.31
CA VAL A 70 9.11 10.16 -20.16
C VAL A 70 10.27 9.80 -19.22
N LYS A 71 9.98 9.13 -18.12
CA LYS A 71 11.03 8.64 -17.20
C LYS A 71 12.02 7.73 -17.92
N ARG A 72 11.56 6.84 -18.81
CA ARG A 72 12.40 5.96 -19.61
C ARG A 72 13.21 6.74 -20.66
N GLU A 73 12.58 7.67 -21.38
CA GLU A 73 13.28 8.51 -22.38
C GLU A 73 14.40 9.33 -21.77
N LEU A 74 14.21 9.82 -20.54
CA LEU A 74 15.25 10.55 -19.79
C LEU A 74 16.33 9.62 -19.23
N GLY A 75 16.25 8.32 -19.43
CA GLY A 75 17.21 7.35 -18.92
C GLY A 75 17.20 7.22 -17.39
N LEU A 76 16.16 7.71 -16.71
CA LEU A 76 16.03 7.63 -15.27
C LEU A 76 15.70 6.19 -14.85
N ARG A 77 16.62 5.58 -14.12
CA ARG A 77 16.48 4.23 -13.58
C ARG A 77 15.67 4.26 -12.29
N GLY A 78 15.09 3.13 -11.92
CA GLY A 78 14.26 2.98 -10.74
C GLY A 78 12.77 2.82 -11.09
N GLY A 79 11.99 2.43 -10.09
CA GLY A 79 10.55 2.22 -10.24
C GLY A 79 9.74 3.50 -10.11
N LEU A 80 8.45 3.37 -10.42
CA LEU A 80 7.37 4.23 -9.96
C LEU A 80 6.45 3.36 -9.11
N LEU A 81 6.10 3.81 -7.92
CA LEU A 81 5.05 3.16 -7.12
C LEU A 81 3.74 3.87 -7.43
N VAL A 82 2.79 3.15 -8.02
CA VAL A 82 1.43 3.65 -8.22
C VAL A 82 0.55 3.05 -7.14
N THR A 83 -0.04 3.90 -6.32
CA THR A 83 -0.97 3.51 -5.26
C THR A 83 -2.39 3.74 -5.73
N ASN A 84 -3.21 2.69 -5.66
CA ASN A 84 -4.57 2.69 -6.17
C ASN A 84 -5.52 2.37 -5.00
N PRO A 85 -6.37 3.32 -4.57
CA PRO A 85 -7.28 3.08 -3.46
C PRO A 85 -8.23 1.92 -3.75
N ILE A 86 -8.58 1.18 -2.70
CA ILE A 86 -9.68 0.21 -2.77
C ILE A 86 -10.97 0.92 -3.23
N PRO A 87 -11.82 0.30 -4.07
CA PRO A 87 -13.12 0.85 -4.40
C PRO A 87 -13.93 1.14 -3.13
N GLU A 88 -14.66 2.25 -3.12
CA GLU A 88 -15.32 2.76 -1.91
C GLU A 88 -16.28 1.75 -1.29
N GLU A 89 -17.00 1.02 -2.11
CA GLU A 89 -17.96 -0.02 -1.72
C GLU A 89 -17.32 -1.21 -0.97
N TYR A 90 -16.00 -1.40 -1.13
CA TYR A 90 -15.23 -2.47 -0.46
C TYR A 90 -14.27 -1.93 0.59
N SER A 91 -14.26 -0.61 0.81
CA SER A 91 -13.46 0.00 1.87
C SER A 91 -14.05 -0.36 3.24
N MET A 92 -13.20 -0.86 4.12
CA MET A 92 -13.63 -1.22 5.47
C MET A 92 -13.73 0.02 6.36
N ASP A 93 -14.57 -0.08 7.40
CA ASP A 93 -14.60 0.90 8.46
C ASP A 93 -13.24 0.92 9.19
N LYS A 94 -12.70 2.13 9.34
CA LYS A 94 -11.36 2.33 9.89
C LYS A 94 -11.22 1.84 11.33
N GLU A 95 -12.23 2.08 12.17
CA GLU A 95 -12.15 1.69 13.58
C GLU A 95 -12.22 0.17 13.73
N VAL A 96 -13.03 -0.49 12.90
CA VAL A 96 -13.18 -1.94 12.89
C VAL A 96 -11.88 -2.61 12.45
N ILE A 97 -11.32 -2.16 11.33
CA ILE A 97 -10.11 -2.76 10.79
C ILE A 97 -8.86 -2.46 11.64
N ASP A 98 -8.75 -1.27 12.21
CA ASP A 98 -7.62 -0.92 13.08
C ASP A 98 -7.62 -1.80 14.35
N LYS A 99 -8.79 -2.12 14.92
CA LYS A 99 -8.91 -3.06 16.05
C LYS A 99 -8.49 -4.47 15.65
N ALA A 100 -8.98 -4.97 14.52
CA ALA A 100 -8.64 -6.31 14.03
C ALA A 100 -7.13 -6.44 13.74
N ILE A 101 -6.52 -5.42 13.15
CA ILE A 101 -5.08 -5.38 12.91
C ILE A 101 -4.29 -5.39 14.23
N ALA A 102 -4.70 -4.55 15.20
CA ALA A 102 -4.02 -4.48 16.49
C ALA A 102 -4.05 -5.83 17.22
N GLU A 103 -5.20 -6.49 17.25
CA GLU A 103 -5.36 -7.81 17.84
C GLU A 103 -4.52 -8.87 17.12
N ALA A 104 -4.58 -8.90 15.79
CA ALA A 104 -3.80 -9.85 15.00
C ALA A 104 -2.28 -9.68 15.21
N VAL A 105 -1.79 -8.43 15.34
CA VAL A 105 -0.38 -8.14 15.62
C VAL A 105 0.02 -8.59 17.01
N GLU A 106 -0.83 -8.40 18.01
CA GLU A 106 -0.56 -8.90 19.38
C GLU A 106 -0.50 -10.43 19.43
N ASP A 107 -1.42 -11.10 18.75
CA ASP A 107 -1.45 -12.55 18.66
C ASP A 107 -0.23 -13.10 17.92
N ALA A 108 0.17 -12.46 16.81
CA ALA A 108 1.41 -12.84 16.12
C ALA A 108 2.65 -12.76 17.01
N LYS A 109 2.72 -11.76 17.90
CA LYS A 109 3.81 -11.64 18.88
C LYS A 109 3.77 -12.73 19.93
N LYS A 110 2.59 -13.05 20.47
CA LYS A 110 2.39 -14.13 21.45
C LYS A 110 2.78 -15.49 20.86
N ASP A 111 2.41 -15.72 19.60
CA ASP A 111 2.70 -16.95 18.89
C ASP A 111 4.14 -17.03 18.33
N GLY A 112 4.96 -15.97 18.54
CA GLY A 112 6.35 -15.93 18.09
C GLY A 112 6.50 -15.88 16.57
N ILE A 113 5.51 -15.36 15.85
CA ILE A 113 5.51 -15.28 14.38
C ILE A 113 6.38 -14.12 13.92
N HIS A 114 7.40 -14.41 13.10
CA HIS A 114 8.36 -13.42 12.61
C HIS A 114 8.70 -13.60 11.13
N GLY A 115 9.22 -12.53 10.50
CA GLY A 115 9.75 -12.54 9.14
C GLY A 115 8.68 -12.87 8.10
N LYS A 116 8.98 -13.77 7.17
CA LYS A 116 8.11 -14.09 6.03
C LYS A 116 6.74 -14.69 6.40
N ALA A 117 6.63 -15.27 7.60
CA ALA A 117 5.39 -15.86 8.08
C ALA A 117 4.40 -14.80 8.62
N THR A 118 4.86 -13.57 8.91
CA THR A 118 4.03 -12.54 9.53
C THR A 118 2.86 -12.13 8.65
N THR A 119 3.09 -11.78 7.39
CA THR A 119 2.02 -11.30 6.50
C THR A 119 0.92 -12.34 6.26
N PRO A 120 1.22 -13.62 5.90
CA PRO A 120 0.17 -14.63 5.77
C PRO A 120 -0.61 -14.86 7.05
N TYR A 121 0.05 -14.88 8.20
CA TYR A 121 -0.58 -15.03 9.51
C TYR A 121 -1.56 -13.87 9.79
N LEU A 122 -1.10 -12.62 9.62
CA LEU A 122 -1.93 -11.44 9.87
C LEU A 122 -3.15 -11.42 8.95
N LEU A 123 -3.00 -11.71 7.65
CA LEU A 123 -4.12 -11.75 6.71
C LEU A 123 -5.16 -12.80 7.10
N ALA A 124 -4.71 -14.00 7.50
CA ALA A 124 -5.61 -15.05 7.96
C ALA A 124 -6.35 -14.65 9.23
N LYS A 125 -5.62 -14.10 10.22
CA LYS A 125 -6.21 -13.68 11.49
C LYS A 125 -7.21 -12.53 11.33
N ILE A 126 -6.86 -11.51 10.54
CA ILE A 126 -7.75 -10.38 10.25
C ILE A 126 -9.02 -10.87 9.54
N LYS A 127 -8.89 -11.80 8.59
CA LYS A 127 -10.05 -12.43 7.95
C LYS A 127 -10.99 -13.06 8.97
N ASP A 128 -10.44 -13.82 9.92
CA ASP A 128 -11.25 -14.48 10.96
C ASP A 128 -11.92 -13.46 11.89
N LEU A 129 -11.20 -12.40 12.29
CA LEU A 129 -11.69 -11.32 13.13
C LEU A 129 -12.77 -10.44 12.46
N THR A 130 -12.76 -10.36 11.12
CA THR A 130 -13.72 -9.57 10.34
C THR A 130 -14.83 -10.40 9.69
N GLY A 131 -14.97 -11.67 10.08
CA GLY A 131 -16.02 -12.56 9.54
C GLY A 131 -15.89 -12.84 8.03
N GLY A 132 -14.74 -12.55 7.42
CA GLY A 132 -14.48 -12.74 5.99
C GLY A 132 -14.49 -11.45 5.16
N ASP A 133 -15.04 -10.34 5.64
CA ASP A 133 -15.16 -9.08 4.89
C ASP A 133 -13.80 -8.56 4.40
N SER A 134 -12.74 -8.72 5.20
CA SER A 134 -11.39 -8.33 4.81
C SER A 134 -10.83 -9.14 3.63
N LEU A 135 -11.28 -10.38 3.44
CA LEU A 135 -10.89 -11.18 2.29
C LEU A 135 -11.53 -10.65 1.00
N ASP A 136 -12.81 -10.32 1.04
CA ASP A 136 -13.51 -9.74 -0.11
C ASP A 136 -12.91 -8.38 -0.49
N SER A 137 -12.65 -7.53 0.50
CA SER A 137 -11.92 -6.28 0.31
C SER A 137 -10.58 -6.49 -0.39
N ASN A 138 -9.78 -7.47 0.05
CA ASN A 138 -8.49 -7.78 -0.56
C ASN A 138 -8.62 -8.29 -2.01
N ILE A 139 -9.59 -9.15 -2.29
CA ILE A 139 -9.86 -9.65 -3.65
C ILE A 139 -10.20 -8.48 -4.59
N GLN A 140 -11.07 -7.57 -4.17
CA GLN A 140 -11.46 -6.41 -4.98
C GLN A 140 -10.30 -5.42 -5.17
N LEU A 141 -9.46 -5.25 -4.16
CA LEU A 141 -8.24 -4.45 -4.29
C LEU A 141 -7.31 -5.04 -5.36
N VAL A 142 -7.10 -6.35 -5.37
CA VAL A 142 -6.27 -7.03 -6.39
C VAL A 142 -6.87 -6.85 -7.79
N PHE A 143 -8.18 -7.02 -7.95
CA PHE A 143 -8.84 -6.78 -9.24
C PHE A 143 -8.73 -5.34 -9.70
N ASN A 144 -8.90 -4.37 -8.80
CA ASN A 144 -8.76 -2.95 -9.11
C ASN A 144 -7.34 -2.63 -9.58
N ASN A 145 -6.34 -3.15 -8.91
CA ASN A 145 -4.94 -2.97 -9.29
C ASN A 145 -4.62 -3.62 -10.65
N ALA A 146 -5.14 -4.81 -10.91
CA ALA A 146 -4.95 -5.50 -12.19
C ALA A 146 -5.59 -4.72 -13.36
N ARG A 147 -6.79 -4.17 -13.17
CA ARG A 147 -7.47 -3.34 -14.18
C ARG A 147 -6.68 -2.07 -14.47
N LEU A 148 -6.20 -1.37 -13.44
CA LEU A 148 -5.39 -0.17 -13.61
C LEU A 148 -4.07 -0.48 -14.33
N GLY A 149 -3.38 -1.54 -13.92
CA GLY A 149 -2.13 -1.97 -14.55
C GLY A 149 -2.33 -2.30 -16.04
N ALA A 150 -3.40 -3.02 -16.38
CA ALA A 150 -3.75 -3.33 -17.77
C ALA A 150 -4.07 -2.06 -18.57
N ALA A 151 -4.85 -1.14 -18.02
CA ALA A 151 -5.19 0.12 -18.70
C ALA A 151 -3.92 0.97 -18.95
N ALA A 152 -3.06 1.12 -17.95
CA ALA A 152 -1.81 1.87 -18.10
C ALA A 152 -0.87 1.22 -19.14
N ALA A 153 -0.80 -0.12 -19.19
CA ALA A 153 0.00 -0.84 -20.19
C ALA A 153 -0.53 -0.63 -21.62
N VAL A 154 -1.85 -0.60 -21.81
CA VAL A 154 -2.47 -0.29 -23.11
C VAL A 154 -2.12 1.12 -23.55
N GLU A 155 -2.21 2.11 -22.66
CA GLU A 155 -1.84 3.49 -22.99
C GLU A 155 -0.35 3.64 -23.29
N LEU A 156 0.50 2.97 -22.51
CA LEU A 156 1.94 2.96 -22.75
C LEU A 156 2.27 2.39 -24.16
N SER A 157 1.61 1.32 -24.57
CA SER A 157 1.83 0.72 -25.89
C SER A 157 1.49 1.65 -27.08
N LYS A 158 0.66 2.66 -26.86
CA LYS A 158 0.33 3.69 -27.88
C LYS A 158 1.45 4.71 -28.02
N LEU A 159 2.21 4.96 -26.95
CA LEU A 159 3.33 5.91 -26.93
C LEU A 159 4.64 5.32 -27.49
N GLU A 160 4.74 3.99 -27.52
CA GLU A 160 5.93 3.26 -27.98
C GLU A 160 5.85 2.81 -29.44
N LYS A 161 4.82 3.26 -30.18
CA LYS A 161 4.67 3.06 -31.63
C LYS A 161 5.28 4.20 -32.42
#